data_a455f00da2fac2b5c22f39acc5cb5694
#
_entry.id   a455f00da2fac2b5c22f39acc5cb5694
#
_cell.length_a   1.000
_cell.length_b   1.000
_cell.length_c   1.000
_cell.angle_alpha   90.00
_cell.angle_beta   90.00
_cell.angle_gamma   90.00
#
_symmetry.space_group_name_H-M   'P 1'
#
loop_
_entity.id
_entity.type
_entity.pdbx_description
1 polymer ?
#
loop_
_entity_poly.entity_id
_entity_poly.type
_entity_poly.pdbx_seq_one_letter_code
_entity_poly.pdbx_strand_id
1 'polypeptide(L)'
;MIRDNVIKEYDLNLLYSNLTSNLVPWTFNHNVAYGDGKMQYGFSTNVYDDGVLENPSLSLLLNPVYKQLKVKELIRCRIGFIFYSGGEEIHDPHVDFEFPHTTSLFYVNTSSGATVIYNERYGDKFDQYTVKKKIEPVANRIITFNGLQYHSSSSPK
;
A
#
# COMPACT_ATOMS: atom_id res chain seq x y z
N MET A 1 -10.79 8.78 2.71
CA MET A 1 -12.03 8.04 2.34
C MET A 1 -11.78 6.55 2.52
N ILE A 2 -12.77 5.80 2.98
CA ILE A 2 -12.70 4.32 3.08
C ILE A 2 -13.92 3.77 2.36
N ARG A 3 -13.75 2.74 1.52
CA ARG A 3 -14.83 2.03 0.83
C ARG A 3 -14.54 0.54 0.86
N ASP A 4 -15.56 -0.28 1.10
CA ASP A 4 -15.50 -1.74 1.04
C ASP A 4 -16.20 -2.26 -0.22
N ASN A 5 -15.94 -3.50 -0.60
CA ASN A 5 -16.52 -4.19 -1.76
C ASN A 5 -16.36 -3.38 -3.06
N VAL A 6 -15.13 -2.94 -3.32
CA VAL A 6 -14.81 -1.96 -4.37
C VAL A 6 -14.90 -2.57 -5.77
N ILE A 7 -14.48 -3.83 -5.92
CA ILE A 7 -14.52 -4.58 -7.18
C ILE A 7 -15.36 -5.85 -7.03
N LYS A 8 -15.70 -6.46 -8.14
CA LYS A 8 -16.43 -7.74 -8.13
C LYS A 8 -15.57 -8.84 -7.50
N GLU A 9 -16.22 -9.77 -6.83
CA GLU A 9 -15.55 -10.91 -6.19
C GLU A 9 -14.72 -11.73 -7.19
N TYR A 10 -15.22 -11.92 -8.40
CA TYR A 10 -14.47 -12.58 -9.47
C TYR A 10 -13.14 -11.89 -9.77
N ASP A 11 -13.14 -10.56 -9.91
CA ASP A 11 -11.91 -9.78 -10.18
C ASP A 11 -10.94 -9.84 -9.00
N LEU A 12 -11.47 -9.81 -7.76
CA LEU A 12 -10.66 -9.96 -6.55
C LEU A 12 -9.98 -11.33 -6.49
N ASN A 13 -10.74 -12.39 -6.73
CA ASN A 13 -10.23 -13.77 -6.69
C ASN A 13 -9.19 -14.00 -7.79
N LEU A 14 -9.40 -13.44 -8.97
CA LEU A 14 -8.44 -13.50 -10.06
C LEU A 14 -7.13 -12.77 -9.70
N LEU A 15 -7.23 -11.57 -9.13
CA LEU A 15 -6.08 -10.80 -8.66
C LEU A 15 -5.33 -11.55 -7.55
N TYR A 16 -6.03 -12.04 -6.53
CA TYR A 16 -5.44 -12.80 -5.42
C TYR A 16 -4.70 -14.04 -5.91
N SER A 17 -5.33 -14.85 -6.76
CA SER A 17 -4.73 -16.08 -7.31
C SER A 17 -3.46 -15.80 -8.12
N ASN A 18 -3.44 -14.70 -8.88
CA ASN A 18 -2.23 -14.30 -9.61
C ASN A 18 -1.13 -13.83 -8.67
N LEU A 19 -1.45 -12.99 -7.67
CA LEU A 19 -0.47 -12.47 -6.71
C LEU A 19 0.15 -13.55 -5.82
N THR A 20 -0.60 -14.62 -5.54
CA THR A 20 -0.10 -15.77 -4.76
C THR A 20 0.52 -16.87 -5.61
N SER A 21 0.60 -16.68 -6.92
CA SER A 21 1.27 -17.61 -7.83
C SER A 21 2.79 -17.39 -7.84
N ASN A 22 3.51 -18.32 -8.46
CA ASN A 22 4.96 -18.21 -8.68
C ASN A 22 5.34 -17.37 -9.91
N LEU A 23 4.37 -16.67 -10.52
CA LEU A 23 4.57 -15.88 -11.74
C LEU A 23 4.86 -14.40 -11.46
N VAL A 24 4.65 -13.95 -10.22
CA VAL A 24 4.93 -12.56 -9.85
C VAL A 24 6.41 -12.38 -9.53
N PRO A 25 7.10 -11.43 -10.14
CA PRO A 25 8.51 -11.14 -9.86
C PRO A 25 8.64 -10.34 -8.56
N TRP A 26 8.55 -11.02 -7.43
CA TRP A 26 8.70 -10.40 -6.12
C TRP A 26 10.16 -10.02 -5.84
N THR A 27 10.39 -8.77 -5.46
CA THR A 27 11.67 -8.27 -4.95
C THR A 27 11.63 -8.22 -3.44
N PHE A 28 12.62 -8.84 -2.78
CA PHE A 28 12.78 -8.76 -1.33
C PHE A 28 13.27 -7.37 -0.93
N ASN A 29 12.62 -6.76 0.06
CA ASN A 29 13.01 -5.49 0.63
C ASN A 29 13.45 -5.71 2.08
N HIS A 30 14.64 -5.24 2.42
CA HIS A 30 15.16 -5.22 3.80
C HIS A 30 14.43 -4.18 4.66
N ASN A 31 13.85 -3.17 4.01
CA ASN A 31 13.08 -2.13 4.68
C ASN A 31 11.90 -1.74 3.76
N VAL A 32 10.69 -1.99 4.21
CA VAL A 32 9.45 -1.61 3.48
C VAL A 32 9.09 -0.14 3.68
N ALA A 33 9.70 0.52 4.68
CA ALA A 33 9.61 1.95 4.93
C ALA A 33 11.02 2.53 5.07
N TYR A 34 11.23 3.74 4.56
CA TYR A 34 12.51 4.44 4.67
C TYR A 34 12.73 4.89 6.11
N GLY A 35 13.51 4.15 6.92
CA GLY A 35 13.83 4.48 8.29
C GLY A 35 15.16 3.91 8.73
N ASP A 36 15.82 4.58 9.67
CA ASP A 36 17.12 4.20 10.19
C ASP A 36 16.97 3.19 11.35
N GLY A 37 17.23 1.92 11.08
CA GLY A 37 17.64 1.00 12.12
C GLY A 37 16.74 -0.16 12.50
N LYS A 38 15.55 -0.30 11.98
CA LYS A 38 14.73 -1.52 12.13
C LYS A 38 14.61 -2.24 10.80
N MET A 39 14.96 -3.53 10.79
CA MET A 39 14.76 -4.37 9.61
C MET A 39 13.27 -4.69 9.46
N GLN A 40 12.61 -4.01 8.55
CA GLN A 40 11.17 -4.13 8.26
C GLN A 40 10.99 -4.87 6.94
N TYR A 41 11.02 -6.18 7.01
CA TYR A 41 11.05 -7.03 5.84
C TYR A 41 9.72 -7.11 5.09
N GLY A 42 9.80 -7.21 3.78
CA GLY A 42 8.66 -7.46 2.90
C GLY A 42 9.10 -7.76 1.48
N PHE A 43 8.11 -8.01 0.64
CA PHE A 43 8.33 -8.11 -0.80
C PHE A 43 7.52 -7.04 -1.52
N SER A 44 8.02 -6.60 -2.65
CA SER A 44 7.24 -5.74 -3.54
C SER A 44 7.48 -6.09 -5.00
N THR A 45 6.53 -5.70 -5.83
CA THR A 45 6.68 -5.67 -7.28
C THR A 45 6.10 -4.38 -7.81
N ASN A 46 6.83 -3.71 -8.68
CA ASN A 46 6.34 -2.53 -9.36
C ASN A 46 5.43 -2.96 -10.51
N VAL A 47 4.35 -2.21 -10.70
CA VAL A 47 3.46 -2.35 -11.84
C VAL A 47 3.66 -1.19 -12.80
N TYR A 48 3.81 0.00 -12.24
CA TYR A 48 4.05 1.25 -12.96
C TYR A 48 4.84 2.20 -12.08
N ASP A 49 5.87 2.84 -12.62
CA ASP A 49 6.64 3.86 -11.93
C ASP A 49 7.23 4.86 -12.93
N ASP A 50 7.09 6.16 -12.64
CA ASP A 50 7.67 7.29 -13.38
C ASP A 50 7.52 7.16 -14.93
N GLY A 51 6.30 6.92 -15.39
CA GLY A 51 6.02 6.80 -16.84
C GLY A 51 6.28 5.42 -17.44
N VAL A 52 6.87 4.48 -16.68
CA VAL A 52 7.23 3.14 -17.17
C VAL A 52 6.22 2.09 -16.68
N LEU A 53 5.62 1.37 -17.61
CA LEU A 53 4.78 0.20 -17.32
C LEU A 53 5.66 -1.04 -17.18
N GLU A 54 6.03 -1.36 -15.93
CA GLU A 54 6.95 -2.46 -15.62
C GLU A 54 6.28 -3.84 -15.71
N ASN A 55 5.00 -3.93 -15.32
CA ASN A 55 4.26 -5.19 -15.35
C ASN A 55 2.87 -5.03 -16.00
N PRO A 56 2.78 -5.17 -17.35
CA PRO A 56 1.52 -5.04 -18.08
C PRO A 56 0.43 -6.02 -17.62
N SER A 57 0.79 -7.26 -17.29
CA SER A 57 -0.17 -8.28 -16.88
C SER A 57 -0.82 -7.92 -15.54
N LEU A 58 -0.04 -7.52 -14.54
CA LEU A 58 -0.58 -7.06 -13.26
C LEU A 58 -1.38 -5.76 -13.42
N SER A 59 -0.96 -4.86 -14.30
CA SER A 59 -1.71 -3.64 -14.59
C SER A 59 -3.10 -3.94 -15.16
N LEU A 60 -3.22 -4.92 -16.04
CA LEU A 60 -4.52 -5.36 -16.56
C LEU A 60 -5.43 -5.92 -15.45
N LEU A 61 -4.88 -6.71 -14.54
CA LEU A 61 -5.63 -7.24 -13.39
C LEU A 61 -6.09 -6.13 -12.41
N LEU A 62 -5.37 -5.01 -12.35
CA LEU A 62 -5.71 -3.87 -11.51
C LEU A 62 -6.68 -2.88 -12.18
N ASN A 63 -7.04 -3.05 -13.46
CA ASN A 63 -8.00 -2.18 -14.15
C ASN A 63 -9.33 -1.98 -13.41
N PRO A 64 -9.95 -3.00 -12.79
CA PRO A 64 -11.16 -2.79 -11.99
C PRO A 64 -10.95 -1.80 -10.85
N VAL A 65 -9.79 -1.84 -10.18
CA VAL A 65 -9.43 -0.90 -9.09
C VAL A 65 -9.20 0.51 -9.65
N TYR A 66 -8.45 0.67 -10.73
CA TYR A 66 -8.19 1.97 -11.37
C TYR A 66 -9.48 2.67 -11.79
N LYS A 67 -10.45 1.93 -12.36
CA LYS A 67 -11.77 2.46 -12.71
C LYS A 67 -12.53 2.99 -11.51
N GLN A 68 -12.46 2.30 -10.36
CA GLN A 68 -13.13 2.73 -9.13
C GLN A 68 -12.50 3.97 -8.51
N LEU A 69 -11.21 4.15 -8.68
CA LEU A 69 -10.46 5.32 -8.22
C LEU A 69 -10.63 6.53 -9.16
N LYS A 70 -11.11 6.32 -10.40
CA LYS A 70 -11.17 7.34 -11.44
C LYS A 70 -9.80 8.01 -11.65
N VAL A 71 -8.76 7.18 -11.73
CA VAL A 71 -7.37 7.65 -11.90
C VAL A 71 -7.28 8.52 -13.14
N LYS A 72 -6.79 9.75 -12.98
CA LYS A 72 -6.54 10.70 -14.08
C LYS A 72 -5.12 10.56 -14.60
N GLU A 73 -4.19 10.46 -13.68
CA GLU A 73 -2.77 10.31 -13.92
C GLU A 73 -2.23 9.33 -12.88
N LEU A 74 -1.55 8.30 -13.34
CA LEU A 74 -0.89 7.32 -12.48
C LEU A 74 0.57 7.70 -12.33
N ILE A 75 0.99 8.01 -11.10
CA ILE A 75 2.37 8.34 -10.77
C ILE A 75 3.15 7.06 -10.49
N ARG A 76 2.61 6.23 -9.60
CA ARG A 76 3.20 4.93 -9.24
C ARG A 76 2.11 3.94 -8.87
N CYS A 77 2.32 2.68 -9.24
CA CYS A 77 1.58 1.54 -8.71
C CYS A 77 2.56 0.45 -8.30
N ARG A 78 2.58 0.15 -7.02
CA ARG A 78 3.39 -0.91 -6.42
C ARG A 78 2.49 -1.86 -5.64
N ILE A 79 2.76 -3.14 -5.71
CA ILE A 79 2.11 -4.15 -4.89
C ILE A 79 3.10 -4.55 -3.80
N GLY A 80 2.67 -4.48 -2.54
CA GLY A 80 3.46 -4.89 -1.39
C GLY A 80 2.92 -6.17 -0.77
N PHE A 81 3.81 -7.00 -0.29
CA PHE A 81 3.52 -8.19 0.49
C PHE A 81 4.25 -8.09 1.83
N ILE A 82 3.49 -7.95 2.91
CA ILE A 82 3.99 -7.86 4.28
C ILE A 82 3.60 -9.14 5.01
N PHE A 83 4.55 -9.77 5.68
CA PHE A 83 4.36 -11.03 6.38
C PHE A 83 4.63 -10.90 7.89
N TYR A 84 4.26 -11.91 8.63
CA TYR A 84 4.54 -11.99 10.06
C TYR A 84 6.05 -11.98 10.34
N SER A 85 6.49 -11.09 11.22
CA SER A 85 7.91 -10.88 11.56
C SER A 85 8.24 -11.12 13.03
N GLY A 86 7.37 -11.80 13.77
CA GLY A 86 7.58 -12.13 15.20
C GLY A 86 6.75 -11.27 16.17
N GLY A 87 5.92 -10.37 15.69
CA GLY A 87 5.03 -9.52 16.49
C GLY A 87 4.36 -8.44 15.67
N GLU A 88 3.42 -7.72 16.28
CA GLU A 88 2.87 -6.51 15.66
C GLU A 88 3.90 -5.38 15.75
N GLU A 89 4.54 -5.09 14.65
CA GLU A 89 5.48 -3.99 14.54
C GLU A 89 4.89 -2.91 13.62
N ILE A 90 4.80 -1.68 14.11
CA ILE A 90 4.45 -0.52 13.29
C ILE A 90 5.74 -0.06 12.60
N HIS A 91 5.72 -0.04 11.28
CA HIS A 91 6.84 0.40 10.47
C HIS A 91 7.02 1.92 10.54
N ASP A 92 8.17 2.41 10.09
CA ASP A 92 8.50 3.82 10.19
C ASP A 92 7.53 4.69 9.35
N PRO A 93 7.10 5.84 9.92
CA PRO A 93 6.25 6.78 9.21
C PRO A 93 6.97 7.39 8.00
N HIS A 94 6.29 7.44 6.86
CA HIS A 94 6.82 8.03 5.63
C HIS A 94 5.73 8.69 4.79
N VAL A 95 6.14 9.43 3.78
CA VAL A 95 5.33 9.86 2.64
C VAL A 95 5.90 9.20 1.38
N ASP A 96 5.03 8.90 0.41
CA ASP A 96 5.49 8.28 -0.85
C ASP A 96 6.25 9.25 -1.74
N PHE A 97 5.81 10.52 -1.78
CA PHE A 97 6.41 11.62 -2.53
C PHE A 97 6.28 12.92 -1.76
N GLU A 98 7.20 13.85 -2.00
CA GLU A 98 7.26 15.15 -1.32
C GLU A 98 6.48 16.26 -2.02
N PHE A 99 5.71 15.92 -3.05
CA PHE A 99 4.83 16.84 -3.78
C PHE A 99 3.35 16.46 -3.62
N PRO A 100 2.41 17.39 -3.87
CA PRO A 100 0.98 17.11 -3.72
C PRO A 100 0.50 15.97 -4.63
N HIS A 101 -0.04 14.93 -4.03
CA HIS A 101 -0.61 13.77 -4.71
C HIS A 101 -1.70 13.11 -3.85
N THR A 102 -2.34 12.11 -4.39
CA THR A 102 -3.30 11.27 -3.68
C THR A 102 -2.74 9.87 -3.55
N THR A 103 -2.64 9.35 -2.32
CA THR A 103 -2.30 7.95 -2.05
C THR A 103 -3.58 7.13 -1.89
N SER A 104 -3.61 5.96 -2.53
CA SER A 104 -4.67 4.98 -2.38
C SER A 104 -4.08 3.60 -2.12
N LEU A 105 -4.60 2.91 -1.10
CA LEU A 105 -4.23 1.53 -0.78
C LEU A 105 -5.45 0.63 -1.00
N PHE A 106 -5.28 -0.41 -1.81
CA PHE A 106 -6.27 -1.45 -2.03
C PHE A 106 -5.81 -2.74 -1.35
N TYR A 107 -6.62 -3.24 -0.43
CA TYR A 107 -6.32 -4.48 0.29
C TYR A 107 -6.90 -5.68 -0.45
N VAL A 108 -6.02 -6.54 -0.93
CA VAL A 108 -6.39 -7.74 -1.69
C VAL A 108 -6.88 -8.84 -0.76
N ASN A 109 -6.36 -8.90 0.47
CA ASN A 109 -6.74 -9.88 1.48
C ASN A 109 -6.98 -9.21 2.85
N THR A 110 -7.67 -9.92 3.72
CA THR A 110 -7.83 -9.52 5.12
C THR A 110 -6.59 -9.93 5.92
N SER A 111 -6.10 -9.04 6.77
CA SER A 111 -4.94 -9.24 7.63
C SER A 111 -5.10 -8.46 8.94
N SER A 112 -4.26 -8.74 9.93
CA SER A 112 -4.19 -7.99 11.19
C SER A 112 -3.17 -6.84 11.17
N GLY A 113 -2.37 -6.70 10.12
CA GLY A 113 -1.37 -5.63 9.99
C GLY A 113 -1.99 -4.30 9.54
N ALA A 114 -2.37 -3.45 10.48
CA ALA A 114 -3.05 -2.19 10.19
C ALA A 114 -2.20 -1.19 9.39
N THR A 115 -2.85 -0.36 8.58
CA THR A 115 -2.26 0.89 8.09
C THR A 115 -2.52 2.00 9.10
N VAL A 116 -1.45 2.68 9.50
CA VAL A 116 -1.49 3.81 10.44
C VAL A 116 -1.38 5.11 9.65
N ILE A 117 -2.31 6.03 9.87
CA ILE A 117 -2.29 7.40 9.33
C ILE A 117 -2.00 8.35 10.51
N TYR A 118 -1.07 9.27 10.32
CA TYR A 118 -0.67 10.24 11.32
C TYR A 118 -1.34 11.61 11.08
N ASN A 119 -1.33 12.48 12.08
CA ASN A 119 -1.85 13.84 11.93
C ASN A 119 -0.88 14.72 11.13
N GLU A 120 0.39 14.44 11.22
CA GLU A 120 1.49 15.21 10.66
C GLU A 120 1.56 15.02 9.13
N ARG A 121 2.04 16.07 8.45
CA ARG A 121 2.23 16.10 7.00
C ARG A 121 3.65 16.48 6.66
N TYR A 122 4.10 16.07 5.49
CA TYR A 122 5.37 16.54 4.93
C TYR A 122 5.38 18.09 4.87
N GLY A 123 6.46 18.68 5.37
CA GLY A 123 6.63 20.13 5.48
C GLY A 123 6.15 20.74 6.79
N ASP A 124 5.39 20.01 7.63
CA ASP A 124 5.02 20.47 8.96
C ASP A 124 6.23 20.45 9.91
N LYS A 125 6.23 21.34 10.91
CA LYS A 125 7.16 21.27 12.05
C LYS A 125 6.48 20.53 13.19
N PHE A 126 7.09 19.46 13.66
CA PHE A 126 6.57 18.64 14.77
C PHE A 126 7.71 17.91 15.47
N ASP A 127 7.50 17.56 16.74
CA ASP A 127 8.51 16.84 17.56
C ASP A 127 8.28 15.33 17.54
N GLN A 128 7.03 14.89 17.35
CA GLN A 128 6.66 13.47 17.36
C GLN A 128 5.45 13.20 16.47
N TYR A 129 5.36 11.98 15.96
CA TYR A 129 4.19 11.52 15.23
C TYR A 129 3.03 11.21 16.16
N THR A 130 1.83 11.66 15.80
CA THR A 130 0.60 11.35 16.54
C THR A 130 -0.39 10.60 15.67
N VAL A 131 -0.89 9.46 16.16
CA VAL A 131 -1.79 8.60 15.40
C VAL A 131 -3.13 9.28 15.21
N LYS A 132 -3.51 9.51 13.96
CA LYS A 132 -4.84 9.98 13.58
C LYS A 132 -5.83 8.85 13.42
N LYS A 133 -5.40 7.76 12.78
CA LYS A 133 -6.25 6.62 12.51
C LYS A 133 -5.44 5.34 12.25
N LYS A 134 -5.92 4.20 12.78
CA LYS A 134 -5.50 2.86 12.37
C LYS A 134 -6.61 2.26 11.51
N ILE A 135 -6.24 1.61 10.41
CA ILE A 135 -7.17 1.05 9.44
C ILE A 135 -6.78 -0.40 9.18
N GLU A 136 -7.68 -1.30 9.58
CA GLU A 136 -7.49 -2.73 9.37
C GLU A 136 -7.61 -3.09 7.88
N PRO A 137 -6.68 -3.90 7.35
CA PRO A 137 -6.80 -4.46 6.02
C PRO A 137 -7.96 -5.44 5.97
N VAL A 138 -8.97 -5.11 5.17
CA VAL A 138 -10.09 -5.99 4.87
C VAL A 138 -10.07 -6.24 3.37
N ALA A 139 -10.20 -7.48 2.95
CA ALA A 139 -10.24 -7.84 1.55
C ALA A 139 -11.28 -6.99 0.79
N ASN A 140 -10.91 -6.51 -0.40
CA ASN A 140 -11.74 -5.64 -1.23
C ASN A 140 -12.06 -4.26 -0.63
N ARG A 141 -11.24 -3.80 0.34
CA ARG A 141 -11.28 -2.44 0.88
C ARG A 141 -10.29 -1.55 0.16
N ILE A 142 -10.68 -0.30 -0.10
CA ILE A 142 -9.78 0.75 -0.55
C ILE A 142 -9.81 1.92 0.44
N ILE A 143 -8.65 2.47 0.71
CA ILE A 143 -8.51 3.74 1.43
C ILE A 143 -7.83 4.76 0.54
N THR A 144 -8.24 6.01 0.67
CA THR A 144 -7.67 7.13 -0.08
C THR A 144 -7.47 8.32 0.84
N PHE A 145 -6.29 8.92 0.80
CA PHE A 145 -5.90 10.05 1.63
C PHE A 145 -4.94 10.99 0.90
N ASN A 146 -4.66 12.15 1.50
CA ASN A 146 -3.67 13.10 0.99
C ASN A 146 -2.28 12.46 1.10
N GLY A 147 -1.56 12.35 -0.02
CA GLY A 147 -0.28 11.67 -0.08
C GLY A 147 0.85 12.35 0.71
N LEU A 148 0.71 13.65 1.04
CA LEU A 148 1.63 14.34 1.94
C LEU A 148 1.40 13.99 3.42
N GLN A 149 0.37 13.21 3.76
CA GLN A 149 0.10 12.74 5.12
C GLN A 149 1.01 11.57 5.46
N TYR A 150 1.77 11.68 6.55
CA TYR A 150 2.59 10.56 7.02
C TYR A 150 1.73 9.35 7.31
N HIS A 151 2.21 8.20 6.89
CA HIS A 151 1.57 6.92 7.08
C HIS A 151 2.59 5.79 7.23
N SER A 152 2.15 4.68 7.78
CA SER A 152 2.96 3.46 7.88
C SER A 152 2.09 2.21 7.75
N SER A 153 2.69 1.11 7.37
CA SER A 153 2.13 -0.22 7.52
C SER A 153 2.52 -0.83 8.87
N SER A 154 1.96 -1.95 9.22
CA SER A 154 2.44 -2.78 10.31
C SER A 154 2.47 -4.26 9.92
N SER A 155 3.35 -5.01 10.57
CA SER A 155 3.41 -6.46 10.41
C SER A 155 2.12 -7.12 10.91
N PRO A 156 1.58 -8.13 10.21
CA PRO A 156 0.48 -8.93 10.73
C PRO A 156 0.89 -9.73 11.96
N LYS A 157 -0.11 -10.11 12.78
CA LYS A 157 0.02 -10.99 13.96
C LYS A 157 -0.04 -12.45 13.57
#